data_8f327f365dfc0965c4b12fc16726eb77
#
_entry.id   8f327f365dfc0965c4b12fc16726eb77
#
_cell.length_a   1.000
_cell.length_b   1.000
_cell.length_c   1.000
_cell.angle_alpha   90.00
_cell.angle_beta   90.00
_cell.angle_gamma   90.00
#
_symmetry.space_group_name_H-M   'P 1'
#
loop_
_entity.id
_entity.type
_entity.pdbx_description
1 polymer ?
#
loop_
_entity_poly.entity_id
_entity_poly.type
_entity_poly.pdbx_seq_one_letter_code
_entity_poly.pdbx_strand_id
1 'polypeptide(L)'
;MEDISFFTEKEKAELFALYKRLIRSAGESITKDDTRKLKKYLIHAAQCNSLRRNNFGMNPVIRDLQTAVVVADEIGMKGSCLIGIMLHEIVKNNVLSPATVRSEFGEDVSSIITGLVKTNELYAKSPAIESENFRNLLLSFAEDMRVILIMIADRVNVMRQIKDSENEEDRIKVANEAAYLYAPLAHKLGLYKLKSELEDLSLKYIHRDTYYFIKDKLNETKASRDKYIAAFIEPIQKKVKEAGLKFDIKGRTKSIHSI
;
A
#
# COMPACT_ATOMS: atom_id res chain seq x y z
N MET A 1 -6.52 32.16 20.84
CA MET A 1 -6.55 30.72 20.54
C MET A 1 -5.78 30.55 19.26
N GLU A 2 -4.58 29.97 19.33
CA GLU A 2 -3.84 29.61 18.12
C GLU A 2 -4.69 28.60 17.37
N ASP A 3 -4.89 28.87 16.09
CA ASP A 3 -5.62 28.01 15.17
C ASP A 3 -4.78 26.75 14.96
N ILE A 4 -4.98 25.73 15.81
CA ILE A 4 -4.24 24.46 15.73
C ILE A 4 -4.77 23.72 14.51
N SER A 5 -4.21 24.05 13.37
CA SER A 5 -4.46 23.30 12.12
C SER A 5 -4.06 21.83 12.35
N PHE A 6 -4.94 20.89 12.01
CA PHE A 6 -4.67 19.44 12.07
C PHE A 6 -3.42 19.06 11.24
N PHE A 7 -3.17 19.77 10.14
CA PHE A 7 -2.00 19.58 9.29
C PHE A 7 -0.86 20.51 9.69
N THR A 8 0.32 19.94 9.88
CA THR A 8 1.56 20.72 9.98
C THR A 8 1.92 21.34 8.63
N GLU A 9 2.75 22.40 8.60
CA GLU A 9 3.23 23.00 7.36
C GLU A 9 3.99 22.00 6.47
N LYS A 10 4.75 21.07 7.09
CA LYS A 10 5.42 19.98 6.39
C LYS A 10 4.41 19.06 5.71
N GLU A 11 3.34 18.68 6.40
CA GLU A 11 2.29 17.83 5.84
C GLU A 11 1.49 18.51 4.74
N LYS A 12 1.26 19.81 4.84
CA LYS A 12 0.64 20.59 3.75
C LYS A 12 1.51 20.56 2.49
N ALA A 13 2.81 20.76 2.64
CA ALA A 13 3.75 20.67 1.51
C ALA A 13 3.78 19.24 0.91
N GLU A 14 3.82 18.21 1.76
CA GLU A 14 3.77 16.80 1.36
C GLU A 14 2.47 16.45 0.62
N LEU A 15 1.33 16.88 1.13
CA LEU A 15 0.02 16.71 0.49
C LEU A 15 0.05 17.22 -0.96
N PHE A 16 0.53 18.44 -1.18
CA PHE A 16 0.60 19.00 -2.51
C PHE A 16 1.61 18.28 -3.42
N ALA A 17 2.73 17.81 -2.88
CA ALA A 17 3.73 17.05 -3.63
C ALA A 17 3.16 15.70 -4.09
N LEU A 18 2.53 14.95 -3.18
CA LEU A 18 1.89 13.66 -3.46
C LEU A 18 0.73 13.83 -4.45
N TYR A 19 -0.14 14.81 -4.24
CA TYR A 19 -1.22 15.12 -5.15
C TYR A 19 -0.71 15.38 -6.58
N LYS A 20 0.29 16.25 -6.76
CA LYS A 20 0.88 16.53 -8.07
C LYS A 20 1.48 15.27 -8.72
N ARG A 21 2.15 14.43 -7.92
CA ARG A 21 2.70 13.15 -8.39
C ARG A 21 1.60 12.23 -8.89
N LEU A 22 0.53 12.05 -8.11
CA LEU A 22 -0.60 11.19 -8.44
C LEU A 22 -1.33 11.66 -9.71
N ILE A 23 -1.64 12.94 -9.84
CA ILE A 23 -2.28 13.47 -11.05
C ILE A 23 -1.39 13.27 -12.29
N ARG A 24 -0.08 13.42 -12.15
CA ARG A 24 0.86 13.16 -13.25
C ARG A 24 0.91 11.67 -13.61
N SER A 25 0.95 10.77 -12.62
CA SER A 25 0.95 9.32 -12.83
C SER A 25 -0.37 8.82 -13.42
N ALA A 26 -1.50 9.42 -13.02
CA ALA A 26 -2.82 9.08 -13.53
C ALA A 26 -2.98 9.44 -15.02
N GLY A 27 -2.32 10.50 -15.49
CA GLY A 27 -2.42 10.97 -16.87
C GLY A 27 -3.87 11.28 -17.26
N GLU A 28 -4.32 10.78 -18.39
CA GLU A 28 -5.68 10.99 -18.93
C GLU A 28 -6.78 10.21 -18.18
N SER A 29 -6.41 9.28 -17.29
CA SER A 29 -7.38 8.48 -16.53
C SER A 29 -8.12 9.26 -15.44
N ILE A 30 -7.67 10.48 -15.12
CA ILE A 30 -8.35 11.46 -14.25
C ILE A 30 -8.57 12.73 -15.06
N THR A 31 -9.83 13.17 -15.18
CA THR A 31 -10.17 14.34 -15.97
C THR A 31 -9.69 15.64 -15.32
N LYS A 32 -9.65 16.73 -16.11
CA LYS A 32 -9.32 18.06 -15.56
C LYS A 32 -10.35 18.54 -14.54
N ASP A 33 -11.61 18.14 -14.70
CA ASP A 33 -12.68 18.46 -13.75
C ASP A 33 -12.52 17.70 -12.45
N ASP A 34 -12.27 16.39 -12.51
CA ASP A 34 -11.96 15.57 -11.32
C ASP A 34 -10.74 16.11 -10.58
N THR A 35 -9.69 16.50 -11.30
CA THR A 35 -8.50 17.14 -10.74
C THR A 35 -8.85 18.39 -9.93
N ARG A 36 -9.74 19.25 -10.45
CA ARG A 36 -10.17 20.48 -9.77
C ARG A 36 -10.98 20.14 -8.51
N LYS A 37 -11.92 19.20 -8.60
CA LYS A 37 -12.74 18.76 -7.48
C LYS A 37 -11.89 18.12 -6.37
N LEU A 38 -10.99 17.19 -6.73
CA LEU A 38 -10.06 16.56 -5.80
C LEU A 38 -9.24 17.60 -5.03
N LYS A 39 -8.65 18.57 -5.74
CA LYS A 39 -7.88 19.65 -5.11
C LYS A 39 -8.73 20.42 -4.09
N LYS A 40 -9.98 20.75 -4.44
CA LYS A 40 -10.93 21.44 -3.53
C LYS A 40 -11.15 20.65 -2.25
N TYR A 41 -11.44 19.33 -2.36
CA TYR A 41 -11.72 18.48 -1.19
C TYR A 41 -10.50 18.21 -0.34
N LEU A 42 -9.32 18.05 -0.93
CA LEU A 42 -8.07 17.90 -0.18
C LEU A 42 -7.70 19.17 0.58
N ILE A 43 -7.91 20.37 0.00
CA ILE A 43 -7.71 21.63 0.71
C ILE A 43 -8.72 21.76 1.86
N HIS A 44 -9.99 21.42 1.63
CA HIS A 44 -11.02 21.46 2.68
C HIS A 44 -10.67 20.48 3.82
N ALA A 45 -10.22 19.26 3.51
CA ALA A 45 -9.76 18.31 4.51
C ALA A 45 -8.58 18.82 5.35
N ALA A 46 -7.65 19.55 4.72
CA ALA A 46 -6.51 20.14 5.40
C ALA A 46 -6.91 21.29 6.38
N GLN A 47 -8.07 21.87 6.21
CA GLN A 47 -8.65 22.88 7.09
C GLN A 47 -9.59 22.33 8.16
N CYS A 48 -9.93 21.04 8.06
CA CYS A 48 -10.91 20.39 8.89
C CYS A 48 -10.26 19.76 10.14
N ASN A 49 -10.81 20.00 11.33
CA ASN A 49 -10.31 19.44 12.59
C ASN A 49 -11.00 18.12 13.00
N SER A 50 -11.83 17.51 12.14
CA SER A 50 -12.54 16.25 12.43
C SER A 50 -11.69 15.00 12.19
N LEU A 51 -10.54 15.14 11.51
CA LEU A 51 -9.63 14.04 11.22
C LEU A 51 -8.86 13.59 12.46
N ARG A 52 -8.53 12.30 12.56
CA ARG A 52 -7.76 11.73 13.67
C ARG A 52 -6.57 10.94 13.16
N ARG A 53 -5.42 11.14 13.81
CA ARG A 53 -4.23 10.34 13.56
C ARG A 53 -4.40 8.92 14.11
N ASN A 54 -3.74 7.96 13.48
CA ASN A 54 -3.64 6.61 14.02
C ASN A 54 -2.65 6.52 15.20
N ASN A 55 -2.50 5.33 15.80
CA ASN A 55 -1.60 5.08 16.92
C ASN A 55 -0.11 5.37 16.62
N PHE A 56 0.26 5.50 15.36
CA PHE A 56 1.61 5.89 14.92
C PHE A 56 1.73 7.39 14.61
N GLY A 57 0.72 8.19 14.91
CA GLY A 57 0.71 9.62 14.66
C GLY A 57 0.55 10.01 13.19
N MET A 58 0.27 9.06 12.30
CA MET A 58 0.13 9.32 10.85
C MET A 58 -1.12 10.14 10.55
N ASN A 59 -0.96 11.14 9.68
CA ASN A 59 -2.07 11.87 9.12
C ASN A 59 -2.82 10.97 8.12
N PRO A 60 -4.14 10.74 8.30
CA PRO A 60 -4.89 9.77 7.49
C PRO A 60 -4.95 10.16 6.01
N VAL A 61 -5.08 11.45 5.68
CA VAL A 61 -5.13 11.91 4.28
C VAL A 61 -3.76 11.73 3.60
N ILE A 62 -2.67 12.04 4.30
CA ILE A 62 -1.32 11.81 3.78
C ILE A 62 -1.10 10.30 3.55
N ARG A 63 -1.53 9.46 4.50
CA ARG A 63 -1.45 8.00 4.36
C ARG A 63 -2.21 7.50 3.13
N ASP A 64 -3.42 7.99 2.90
CA ASP A 64 -4.20 7.64 1.71
C ASP A 64 -3.49 8.05 0.41
N LEU A 65 -2.93 9.27 0.34
CA LEU A 65 -2.16 9.69 -0.83
C LEU A 65 -0.89 8.84 -1.06
N GLN A 66 -0.19 8.49 0.01
CA GLN A 66 0.97 7.60 -0.08
C GLN A 66 0.56 6.18 -0.52
N THR A 67 -0.57 5.66 -0.01
CA THR A 67 -1.17 4.41 -0.47
C THR A 67 -1.54 4.46 -1.94
N ALA A 68 -2.13 5.57 -2.40
CA ALA A 68 -2.42 5.78 -3.82
C ALA A 68 -1.15 5.76 -4.69
N VAL A 69 -0.01 6.25 -4.18
CA VAL A 69 1.28 6.13 -4.87
C VAL A 69 1.72 4.67 -5.00
N VAL A 70 1.60 3.86 -3.95
CA VAL A 70 1.91 2.42 -4.03
C VAL A 70 1.00 1.73 -5.05
N VAL A 71 -0.30 2.05 -5.04
CA VAL A 71 -1.27 1.50 -5.98
C VAL A 71 -0.95 1.87 -7.42
N ALA A 72 -0.59 3.13 -7.68
CA ALA A 72 -0.27 3.61 -9.02
C ALA A 72 1.04 3.03 -9.56
N ASP A 73 2.09 3.04 -8.74
CA ASP A 73 3.46 2.74 -9.18
C ASP A 73 3.80 1.25 -9.10
N GLU A 74 3.23 0.50 -8.16
CA GLU A 74 3.60 -0.89 -7.90
C GLU A 74 2.52 -1.91 -8.28
N ILE A 75 1.25 -1.52 -8.27
CA ILE A 75 0.13 -2.36 -8.73
C ILE A 75 -0.31 -1.96 -10.13
N GLY A 76 -0.16 -0.69 -10.52
CA GLY A 76 -0.48 -0.20 -11.86
C GLY A 76 -1.94 0.21 -12.04
N MET A 77 -2.71 0.41 -10.97
CA MET A 77 -4.10 0.88 -11.07
C MET A 77 -4.17 2.40 -11.21
N LYS A 78 -5.21 2.89 -11.89
CA LYS A 78 -5.42 4.31 -12.23
C LYS A 78 -6.89 4.72 -12.11
N GLY A 79 -7.22 5.93 -12.53
CA GLY A 79 -8.59 6.43 -12.64
C GLY A 79 -9.35 6.42 -11.33
N SER A 80 -10.56 5.85 -11.35
CA SER A 80 -11.49 5.78 -10.21
C SER A 80 -10.86 5.21 -8.94
N CYS A 81 -9.90 4.29 -9.10
CA CYS A 81 -9.20 3.69 -7.98
C CYS A 81 -8.38 4.73 -7.19
N LEU A 82 -7.60 5.56 -7.89
CA LEU A 82 -6.81 6.62 -7.25
C LEU A 82 -7.70 7.69 -6.64
N ILE A 83 -8.80 8.08 -7.33
CA ILE A 83 -9.78 9.04 -6.80
C ILE A 83 -10.40 8.50 -5.51
N GLY A 84 -10.82 7.23 -5.52
CA GLY A 84 -11.42 6.57 -4.36
C GLY A 84 -10.49 6.56 -3.15
N ILE A 85 -9.22 6.22 -3.34
CA ILE A 85 -8.22 6.23 -2.26
C ILE A 85 -8.01 7.67 -1.72
N MET A 86 -7.83 8.65 -2.60
CA MET A 86 -7.60 10.04 -2.19
C MET A 86 -8.76 10.65 -1.39
N LEU A 87 -9.98 10.14 -1.56
CA LEU A 87 -11.18 10.62 -0.87
C LEU A 87 -11.62 9.72 0.29
N HIS A 88 -11.04 8.52 0.46
CA HIS A 88 -11.50 7.51 1.41
C HIS A 88 -11.58 8.05 2.86
N GLU A 89 -10.49 8.57 3.41
CA GLU A 89 -10.49 9.07 4.79
C GLU A 89 -11.32 10.35 4.95
N ILE A 90 -11.47 11.15 3.89
CA ILE A 90 -12.34 12.34 3.88
C ILE A 90 -13.81 11.94 4.02
N VAL A 91 -14.22 10.88 3.31
CA VAL A 91 -15.59 10.34 3.40
C VAL A 91 -15.80 9.61 4.73
N LYS A 92 -14.88 8.76 5.13
CA LYS A 92 -14.95 7.98 6.39
C LYS A 92 -15.09 8.88 7.61
N ASN A 93 -14.47 10.06 7.61
CA ASN A 93 -14.56 11.04 8.69
C ASN A 93 -15.71 12.06 8.50
N ASN A 94 -16.64 11.79 7.59
CA ASN A 94 -17.82 12.63 7.32
C ASN A 94 -17.52 14.08 6.88
N VAL A 95 -16.35 14.36 6.36
CA VAL A 95 -15.98 15.66 5.76
C VAL A 95 -16.61 15.80 4.38
N LEU A 96 -16.82 14.68 3.68
CA LEU A 96 -17.52 14.59 2.40
C LEU A 96 -18.54 13.46 2.44
N SER A 97 -19.78 13.73 1.99
CA SER A 97 -20.81 12.69 2.00
C SER A 97 -20.65 11.67 0.86
N PRO A 98 -20.99 10.38 1.07
CA PRO A 98 -21.00 9.40 -0.02
C PRO A 98 -21.89 9.80 -1.20
N ALA A 99 -23.02 10.50 -0.94
CA ALA A 99 -23.91 10.99 -1.98
C ALA A 99 -23.25 12.05 -2.86
N THR A 100 -22.45 12.93 -2.27
CA THR A 100 -21.67 13.92 -3.02
C THR A 100 -20.60 13.24 -3.88
N VAL A 101 -19.90 12.21 -3.35
CA VAL A 101 -18.93 11.45 -4.15
C VAL A 101 -19.60 10.81 -5.36
N ARG A 102 -20.74 10.15 -5.15
CA ARG A 102 -21.51 9.52 -6.24
C ARG A 102 -21.92 10.52 -7.32
N SER A 103 -22.41 11.70 -6.92
CA SER A 103 -22.85 12.74 -7.86
C SER A 103 -21.71 13.42 -8.62
N GLU A 104 -20.56 13.60 -7.98
CA GLU A 104 -19.44 14.36 -8.57
C GLU A 104 -18.37 13.50 -9.26
N PHE A 105 -18.15 12.25 -8.82
CA PHE A 105 -17.10 11.33 -9.31
C PHE A 105 -17.67 10.02 -9.86
N GLY A 106 -18.98 9.80 -9.76
CA GLY A 106 -19.67 8.63 -10.30
C GLY A 106 -19.74 7.43 -9.36
N GLU A 107 -20.50 6.43 -9.82
CA GLU A 107 -20.78 5.21 -9.05
C GLU A 107 -19.55 4.38 -8.77
N ASP A 108 -18.62 4.29 -9.73
CA ASP A 108 -17.41 3.48 -9.63
C ASP A 108 -16.50 3.94 -8.47
N VAL A 109 -16.28 5.24 -8.31
CA VAL A 109 -15.54 5.81 -7.17
C VAL A 109 -16.28 5.58 -5.86
N SER A 110 -17.60 5.81 -5.86
CA SER A 110 -18.44 5.60 -4.67
C SER A 110 -18.43 4.16 -4.19
N SER A 111 -18.46 3.19 -5.11
CA SER A 111 -18.38 1.75 -4.83
C SER A 111 -17.06 1.36 -4.16
N ILE A 112 -15.93 1.85 -4.68
CA ILE A 112 -14.61 1.60 -4.08
C ILE A 112 -14.55 2.12 -2.64
N ILE A 113 -14.98 3.37 -2.40
CA ILE A 113 -14.96 3.96 -1.05
C ILE A 113 -15.87 3.17 -0.11
N THR A 114 -17.08 2.83 -0.56
CA THR A 114 -18.03 2.04 0.24
C THR A 114 -17.44 0.67 0.58
N GLY A 115 -16.80 0.01 -0.39
CA GLY A 115 -16.09 -1.25 -0.19
C GLY A 115 -14.99 -1.15 0.86
N LEU A 116 -14.15 -0.10 0.79
CA LEU A 116 -13.08 0.15 1.77
C LEU A 116 -13.65 0.36 3.19
N VAL A 117 -14.71 1.16 3.33
CA VAL A 117 -15.34 1.43 4.63
C VAL A 117 -15.93 0.14 5.21
N LYS A 118 -16.74 -0.60 4.43
CA LYS A 118 -17.36 -1.87 4.87
C LYS A 118 -16.30 -2.90 5.27
N THR A 119 -15.21 -3.01 4.50
CA THR A 119 -14.16 -3.99 4.76
C THR A 119 -13.37 -3.62 6.01
N ASN A 120 -13.11 -2.34 6.25
CA ASN A 120 -12.49 -1.85 7.49
C ASN A 120 -13.37 -2.13 8.72
N GLU A 121 -14.68 -1.97 8.61
CA GLU A 121 -15.63 -2.33 9.69
C GLU A 121 -15.65 -3.83 9.99
N LEU A 122 -15.62 -4.67 8.95
CA LEU A 122 -15.54 -6.13 9.10
C LEU A 122 -14.25 -6.52 9.81
N TYR A 123 -13.13 -5.91 9.40
CA TYR A 123 -11.82 -6.12 9.99
C TYR A 123 -11.82 -5.75 11.49
N ALA A 124 -12.36 -4.59 11.86
CA ALA A 124 -12.39 -4.12 13.24
C ALA A 124 -13.24 -5.00 14.18
N LYS A 125 -14.21 -5.74 13.64
CA LYS A 125 -15.11 -6.63 14.39
C LYS A 125 -14.64 -8.07 14.47
N SER A 126 -13.59 -8.46 13.76
CA SER A 126 -13.15 -9.86 13.68
C SER A 126 -12.12 -10.20 14.76
N PRO A 127 -12.38 -11.21 15.62
CA PRO A 127 -11.45 -11.70 16.62
C PRO A 127 -10.34 -12.60 16.04
N ALA A 128 -10.48 -13.11 14.82
CA ALA A 128 -9.66 -14.18 14.25
C ALA A 128 -9.04 -13.76 12.89
N ILE A 129 -8.39 -12.60 12.85
CA ILE A 129 -7.77 -12.01 11.65
C ILE A 129 -6.75 -12.95 10.99
N GLU A 130 -6.07 -13.79 11.78
CA GLU A 130 -5.01 -14.70 11.34
C GLU A 130 -5.56 -15.97 10.68
N SER A 131 -6.87 -16.24 10.76
CA SER A 131 -7.46 -17.47 10.25
C SER A 131 -7.58 -17.47 8.71
N GLU A 132 -7.44 -18.65 8.12
CA GLU A 132 -7.69 -18.83 6.69
C GLU A 132 -9.15 -18.54 6.33
N ASN A 133 -10.07 -18.86 7.22
CA ASN A 133 -11.49 -18.58 7.05
C ASN A 133 -11.74 -17.07 6.94
N PHE A 134 -11.05 -16.24 7.73
CA PHE A 134 -11.18 -14.79 7.63
C PHE A 134 -10.62 -14.25 6.30
N ARG A 135 -9.51 -14.79 5.82
CA ARG A 135 -8.98 -14.43 4.49
C ARG A 135 -9.95 -14.77 3.37
N ASN A 136 -10.57 -15.95 3.43
CA ASN A 136 -11.55 -16.36 2.44
C ASN A 136 -12.84 -15.54 2.55
N LEU A 137 -13.25 -15.19 3.76
CA LEU A 137 -14.38 -14.27 4.02
C LEU A 137 -14.11 -12.89 3.40
N LEU A 138 -12.93 -12.29 3.64
CA LEU A 138 -12.56 -11.01 3.05
C LEU A 138 -12.62 -11.04 1.52
N LEU A 139 -12.09 -12.09 0.91
CA LEU A 139 -12.11 -12.25 -0.55
C LEU A 139 -13.52 -12.45 -1.11
N SER A 140 -14.42 -13.08 -0.35
CA SER A 140 -15.82 -13.27 -0.76
C SER A 140 -16.70 -12.05 -0.51
N PHE A 141 -16.39 -11.25 0.51
CA PHE A 141 -17.12 -10.01 0.84
C PHE A 141 -16.70 -8.82 -0.03
N ALA A 142 -15.50 -8.84 -0.58
CA ALA A 142 -15.08 -7.81 -1.51
C ALA A 142 -15.78 -8.04 -2.87
N GLU A 143 -16.92 -7.39 -3.05
CA GLU A 143 -17.60 -7.33 -4.36
C GLU A 143 -16.68 -6.77 -5.44
N ASP A 144 -15.69 -5.98 -5.04
CA ASP A 144 -14.68 -5.35 -5.89
C ASP A 144 -13.26 -5.70 -5.42
N MET A 145 -12.54 -6.48 -6.23
CA MET A 145 -11.16 -6.90 -5.93
C MET A 145 -10.19 -5.73 -5.77
N ARG A 146 -10.51 -4.56 -6.33
CA ARG A 146 -9.69 -3.35 -6.17
C ARG A 146 -9.58 -2.94 -4.69
N VAL A 147 -10.62 -3.18 -3.91
CA VAL A 147 -10.64 -2.91 -2.45
C VAL A 147 -9.54 -3.71 -1.75
N ILE A 148 -9.41 -5.01 -2.03
CA ILE A 148 -8.37 -5.86 -1.43
C ILE A 148 -6.97 -5.42 -1.86
N LEU A 149 -6.79 -5.07 -3.14
CA LEU A 149 -5.51 -4.56 -3.65
C LEU A 149 -5.09 -3.25 -2.96
N ILE A 150 -6.04 -2.35 -2.71
CA ILE A 150 -5.82 -1.10 -1.97
C ILE A 150 -5.45 -1.39 -0.51
N MET A 151 -6.12 -2.32 0.14
CA MET A 151 -5.81 -2.70 1.53
C MET A 151 -4.41 -3.29 1.68
N ILE A 152 -3.97 -4.11 0.70
CA ILE A 152 -2.59 -4.62 0.67
C ILE A 152 -1.60 -3.47 0.51
N ALA A 153 -1.87 -2.53 -0.40
CA ALA A 153 -1.02 -1.35 -0.62
C ALA A 153 -0.94 -0.46 0.62
N ASP A 154 -2.07 -0.24 1.31
CA ASP A 154 -2.10 0.51 2.58
C ASP A 154 -1.24 -0.18 3.65
N ARG A 155 -1.36 -1.51 3.79
CA ARG A 155 -0.54 -2.26 4.74
C ARG A 155 0.95 -2.14 4.44
N VAL A 156 1.34 -2.26 3.17
CA VAL A 156 2.75 -2.06 2.75
C VAL A 156 3.22 -0.66 3.09
N ASN A 157 2.40 0.36 2.78
CA ASN A 157 2.70 1.75 3.10
C ASN A 157 2.91 1.97 4.61
N VAL A 158 2.02 1.46 5.44
CA VAL A 158 2.14 1.53 6.91
C VAL A 158 3.41 0.83 7.39
N MET A 159 3.67 -0.39 6.94
CA MET A 159 4.86 -1.17 7.33
C MET A 159 6.19 -0.48 6.99
N ARG A 160 6.23 0.28 5.89
CA ARG A 160 7.41 1.08 5.50
C ARG A 160 7.68 2.23 6.47
N GLN A 161 6.64 2.78 7.08
CA GLN A 161 6.72 4.00 7.90
C GLN A 161 6.91 3.75 9.39
N ILE A 162 6.43 2.62 9.92
CA ILE A 162 6.45 2.34 11.37
C ILE A 162 7.80 1.87 11.91
N LYS A 163 8.86 1.85 11.07
CA LYS A 163 10.19 1.34 11.44
C LYS A 163 10.80 2.02 12.66
N ASP A 164 10.54 3.32 12.82
CA ASP A 164 11.11 4.17 13.85
C ASP A 164 10.08 4.51 14.96
N SER A 165 8.92 3.81 14.97
CA SER A 165 7.90 4.02 15.99
C SER A 165 8.36 3.50 17.35
N GLU A 166 8.16 4.30 18.40
CA GLU A 166 8.39 3.92 19.79
C GLU A 166 7.29 2.98 20.33
N ASN A 167 6.12 2.94 19.69
CA ASN A 167 5.03 2.05 20.05
C ASN A 167 5.31 0.63 19.51
N GLU A 168 6.06 -0.14 20.28
CA GLU A 168 6.49 -1.50 19.92
C GLU A 168 5.31 -2.49 19.89
N GLU A 169 4.37 -2.37 20.80
CA GLU A 169 3.19 -3.26 20.85
C GLU A 169 2.35 -3.15 19.57
N ASP A 170 1.97 -1.93 19.20
CA ASP A 170 1.22 -1.71 17.98
C ASP A 170 2.04 -2.08 16.73
N ARG A 171 3.36 -1.86 16.73
CA ARG A 171 4.25 -2.27 15.63
C ARG A 171 4.25 -3.79 15.44
N ILE A 172 4.37 -4.57 16.52
CA ILE A 172 4.33 -6.03 16.49
C ILE A 172 2.94 -6.51 16.03
N LYS A 173 1.86 -5.91 16.55
CA LYS A 173 0.50 -6.23 16.13
C LYS A 173 0.32 -6.05 14.63
N VAL A 174 0.70 -4.89 14.10
CA VAL A 174 0.61 -4.57 12.66
C VAL A 174 1.49 -5.51 11.82
N ALA A 175 2.66 -5.91 12.34
CA ALA A 175 3.55 -6.85 11.68
C ALA A 175 2.96 -8.28 11.64
N ASN A 176 2.31 -8.74 12.71
CA ASN A 176 1.59 -10.02 12.71
C ASN A 176 0.45 -10.01 11.71
N GLU A 177 -0.37 -8.95 11.68
CA GLU A 177 -1.42 -8.79 10.67
C GLU A 177 -0.86 -8.81 9.25
N ALA A 178 0.28 -8.16 9.01
CA ALA A 178 0.97 -8.17 7.72
C ALA A 178 1.43 -9.58 7.33
N ALA A 179 2.00 -10.35 8.26
CA ALA A 179 2.48 -11.71 8.02
C ALA A 179 1.34 -12.70 7.76
N TYR A 180 0.29 -12.67 8.61
CA TYR A 180 -0.74 -13.71 8.62
C TYR A 180 -1.95 -13.42 7.73
N LEU A 181 -2.20 -12.15 7.40
CA LEU A 181 -3.32 -11.77 6.56
C LEU A 181 -2.87 -11.21 5.21
N TYR A 182 -2.11 -10.11 5.21
CA TYR A 182 -1.85 -9.36 3.98
C TYR A 182 -0.83 -10.01 3.05
N ALA A 183 0.22 -10.65 3.56
CA ALA A 183 1.19 -11.36 2.73
C ALA A 183 0.56 -12.59 2.03
N PRO A 184 -0.25 -13.44 2.70
CA PRO A 184 -1.00 -14.50 2.02
C PRO A 184 -2.03 -13.98 1.00
N LEU A 185 -2.71 -12.86 1.27
CA LEU A 185 -3.60 -12.22 0.29
C LEU A 185 -2.83 -11.72 -0.94
N ALA A 186 -1.71 -11.04 -0.73
CA ALA A 186 -0.83 -10.59 -1.80
C ALA A 186 -0.32 -11.77 -2.65
N HIS A 187 -0.01 -12.91 -2.02
CA HIS A 187 0.37 -14.14 -2.72
C HIS A 187 -0.77 -14.68 -3.59
N LYS A 188 -1.98 -14.81 -3.05
CA LYS A 188 -3.17 -15.28 -3.80
C LYS A 188 -3.48 -14.39 -5.01
N LEU A 189 -3.18 -13.09 -4.92
CA LEU A 189 -3.41 -12.11 -5.99
C LEU A 189 -2.19 -11.90 -6.92
N GLY A 190 -1.12 -12.68 -6.76
CA GLY A 190 0.06 -12.61 -7.64
C GLY A 190 0.98 -11.40 -7.37
N LEU A 191 0.76 -10.64 -6.30
CA LEU A 191 1.57 -9.48 -5.93
C LEU A 191 2.86 -9.91 -5.21
N TYR A 192 3.68 -10.72 -5.85
CA TYR A 192 4.84 -11.38 -5.23
C TYR A 192 5.88 -10.42 -4.66
N LYS A 193 6.06 -9.23 -5.25
CA LYS A 193 6.97 -8.21 -4.75
C LYS A 193 6.48 -7.66 -3.41
N LEU A 194 5.22 -7.25 -3.34
CA LEU A 194 4.60 -6.72 -2.12
C LEU A 194 4.50 -7.80 -1.03
N LYS A 195 4.18 -9.04 -1.43
CA LYS A 195 4.19 -10.21 -0.53
C LYS A 195 5.55 -10.38 0.13
N SER A 196 6.63 -10.42 -0.64
CA SER A 196 7.97 -10.61 -0.09
C SER A 196 8.40 -9.46 0.80
N GLU A 197 8.03 -8.22 0.47
CA GLU A 197 8.31 -7.05 1.29
C GLU A 197 7.55 -7.09 2.62
N LEU A 198 6.25 -7.46 2.61
CA LEU A 198 5.46 -7.64 3.83
C LEU A 198 6.08 -8.70 4.75
N GLU A 199 6.50 -9.82 4.20
CA GLU A 199 7.14 -10.89 4.96
C GLU A 199 8.48 -10.45 5.57
N ASP A 200 9.34 -9.78 4.80
CA ASP A 200 10.64 -9.30 5.27
C ASP A 200 10.49 -8.22 6.34
N LEU A 201 9.55 -7.28 6.18
CA LEU A 201 9.26 -6.25 7.19
C LEU A 201 8.63 -6.85 8.46
N SER A 202 7.75 -7.85 8.30
CA SER A 202 7.17 -8.55 9.45
C SER A 202 8.25 -9.28 10.25
N LEU A 203 9.11 -10.04 9.59
CA LEU A 203 10.24 -10.71 10.24
C LEU A 203 11.14 -9.70 10.96
N LYS A 204 11.42 -8.56 10.33
CA LYS A 204 12.24 -7.49 10.91
C LYS A 204 11.65 -6.92 12.21
N TYR A 205 10.32 -6.82 12.31
CA TYR A 205 9.67 -6.24 13.48
C TYR A 205 9.36 -7.27 14.56
N ILE A 206 9.06 -8.52 14.20
CA ILE A 206 8.71 -9.59 15.13
C ILE A 206 9.98 -10.32 15.64
N HIS A 207 10.94 -10.61 14.75
CA HIS A 207 12.16 -11.37 15.03
C HIS A 207 13.40 -10.60 14.57
N ARG A 208 13.65 -9.47 15.23
CA ARG A 208 14.68 -8.50 14.84
C ARG A 208 16.06 -9.10 14.70
N ASP A 209 16.50 -9.88 15.69
CA ASP A 209 17.84 -10.48 15.71
C ASP A 209 18.03 -11.47 14.57
N THR A 210 17.04 -12.31 14.31
CA THR A 210 17.04 -13.27 13.20
C THR A 210 17.11 -12.54 11.85
N TYR A 211 16.30 -11.48 11.68
CA TYR A 211 16.32 -10.67 10.46
C TYR A 211 17.71 -10.09 10.18
N TYR A 212 18.33 -9.44 11.17
CA TYR A 212 19.64 -8.82 10.98
C TYR A 212 20.74 -9.84 10.80
N PHE A 213 20.72 -10.98 11.52
CA PHE A 213 21.66 -12.08 11.32
C PHE A 213 21.66 -12.57 9.87
N ILE A 214 20.47 -12.86 9.32
CA ILE A 214 20.35 -13.33 7.93
C ILE A 214 20.79 -12.24 6.96
N LYS A 215 20.36 -10.99 7.19
CA LYS A 215 20.73 -9.84 6.36
C LYS A 215 22.24 -9.65 6.27
N ASP A 216 22.95 -9.76 7.38
CA ASP A 216 24.40 -9.59 7.43
C ASP A 216 25.09 -10.72 6.68
N LYS A 217 24.67 -11.97 6.85
CA LYS A 217 25.16 -13.12 6.09
C LYS A 217 24.91 -12.98 4.58
N LEU A 218 23.77 -12.45 4.19
CA LEU A 218 23.47 -12.15 2.79
C LEU A 218 24.38 -11.05 2.23
N ASN A 219 24.69 -10.03 3.02
CA ASN A 219 25.59 -8.94 2.60
C ASN A 219 27.02 -9.45 2.43
N GLU A 220 27.55 -10.27 3.35
CA GLU A 220 28.87 -10.89 3.26
C GLU A 220 29.06 -11.69 1.95
N THR A 221 28.01 -12.36 1.49
CA THR A 221 28.06 -13.24 0.31
C THR A 221 27.57 -12.58 -0.99
N LYS A 222 27.21 -11.29 -0.96
CA LYS A 222 26.56 -10.61 -2.09
C LYS A 222 27.37 -10.70 -3.39
N ALA A 223 28.65 -10.31 -3.36
CA ALA A 223 29.50 -10.31 -4.56
C ALA A 223 29.68 -11.69 -5.17
N SER A 224 29.84 -12.73 -4.32
CA SER A 224 29.94 -14.13 -4.77
C SER A 224 28.63 -14.62 -5.40
N ARG A 225 27.50 -14.29 -4.79
CA ARG A 225 26.17 -14.66 -5.27
C ARG A 225 25.83 -13.98 -6.60
N ASP A 226 26.14 -12.68 -6.74
CA ASP A 226 25.92 -11.94 -7.98
C ASP A 226 26.76 -12.52 -9.15
N LYS A 227 28.02 -12.90 -8.88
CA LYS A 227 28.87 -13.62 -9.85
C LYS A 227 28.28 -14.98 -10.24
N TYR A 228 27.78 -15.74 -9.27
CA TYR A 228 27.16 -17.03 -9.52
C TYR A 228 25.91 -16.91 -10.40
N ILE A 229 25.03 -15.96 -10.09
CA ILE A 229 23.82 -15.68 -10.88
C ILE A 229 24.19 -15.30 -12.31
N ALA A 230 25.17 -14.40 -12.49
CA ALA A 230 25.62 -14.00 -13.82
C ALA A 230 26.14 -15.18 -14.62
N ALA A 231 27.03 -16.00 -14.04
CA ALA A 231 27.59 -17.20 -14.67
C ALA A 231 26.52 -18.25 -15.01
N PHE A 232 25.45 -18.34 -14.20
CA PHE A 232 24.34 -19.25 -14.47
C PHE A 232 23.43 -18.77 -15.61
N ILE A 233 23.21 -17.45 -15.69
CA ILE A 233 22.34 -16.84 -16.72
C ILE A 233 23.00 -16.83 -18.10
N GLU A 234 24.30 -16.60 -18.19
CA GLU A 234 25.04 -16.42 -19.44
C GLU A 234 24.85 -17.55 -20.45
N PRO A 235 25.03 -18.85 -20.12
CA PRO A 235 24.84 -19.95 -21.07
C PRO A 235 23.40 -20.10 -21.51
N ILE A 236 22.41 -19.76 -20.65
CA ILE A 236 21.00 -19.79 -20.98
C ILE A 236 20.69 -18.70 -22.01
N GLN A 237 21.17 -17.47 -21.76
CA GLN A 237 21.00 -16.35 -22.69
C GLN A 237 21.57 -16.66 -24.07
N LYS A 238 22.77 -17.28 -24.10
CA LYS A 238 23.41 -17.67 -25.36
C LYS A 238 22.54 -18.64 -26.15
N LYS A 239 22.10 -19.74 -25.53
CA LYS A 239 21.26 -20.74 -26.19
C LYS A 239 19.90 -20.18 -26.69
N VAL A 240 19.27 -19.33 -25.90
CA VAL A 240 17.97 -18.72 -26.28
C VAL A 240 18.14 -17.74 -27.42
N LYS A 241 19.26 -16.96 -27.45
CA LYS A 241 19.61 -16.10 -28.60
C LYS A 241 19.90 -16.91 -29.88
N GLU A 242 20.66 -18.00 -29.75
CA GLU A 242 20.96 -18.89 -30.87
C GLU A 242 19.69 -19.52 -31.46
N ALA A 243 18.67 -19.76 -30.64
CA ALA A 243 17.35 -20.24 -31.06
C ALA A 243 16.46 -19.13 -31.70
N GLY A 244 16.93 -17.88 -31.79
CA GLY A 244 16.21 -16.78 -32.41
C GLY A 244 14.98 -16.29 -31.62
N LEU A 245 14.87 -16.67 -30.34
CA LEU A 245 13.73 -16.31 -29.49
C LEU A 245 13.91 -14.92 -28.86
N LYS A 246 12.85 -14.14 -28.79
CA LYS A 246 12.77 -12.93 -27.95
C LYS A 246 12.47 -13.35 -26.51
N PHE A 247 13.29 -12.94 -25.58
CA PHE A 247 13.16 -13.32 -24.18
C PHE A 247 13.60 -12.21 -23.24
N ASP A 248 13.09 -12.25 -22.01
CA ASP A 248 13.57 -11.48 -20.86
C ASP A 248 13.94 -12.48 -19.75
N ILE A 249 15.16 -12.35 -19.19
CA ILE A 249 15.64 -13.20 -18.10
C ILE A 249 15.78 -12.34 -16.85
N LYS A 250 15.07 -12.72 -15.78
CA LYS A 250 15.17 -12.10 -14.46
C LYS A 250 15.73 -13.08 -13.45
N GLY A 251 16.91 -12.77 -12.92
CA GLY A 251 17.43 -13.41 -11.72
C GLY A 251 16.96 -12.65 -10.48
N ARG A 252 16.46 -13.37 -9.46
CA ARG A 252 16.18 -12.78 -8.14
C ARG A 252 16.82 -13.62 -7.04
N THR A 253 17.32 -12.97 -6.00
CA THR A 253 17.63 -13.62 -4.74
C THR A 253 16.34 -13.89 -3.96
N LYS A 254 16.34 -14.92 -3.11
CA LYS A 254 15.24 -15.14 -2.15
C LYS A 254 15.14 -13.95 -1.18
N SER A 255 13.93 -13.66 -0.72
CA SER A 255 13.69 -12.74 0.41
C SER A 255 14.30 -13.29 1.71
N ILE A 256 14.59 -12.42 2.66
CA ILE A 256 15.17 -12.81 3.96
C ILE A 256 14.25 -13.81 4.68
N HIS A 257 12.94 -13.57 4.64
CA HIS A 257 11.93 -14.46 5.22
C HIS A 257 11.92 -15.86 4.58
N SER A 258 12.35 -16.01 3.33
CA SER A 258 12.35 -17.28 2.59
C SER A 258 13.61 -18.14 2.81
N ILE A 259 14.54 -17.68 3.62
CA ILE A 259 15.79 -18.36 4.00
C ILE A 259 15.63 -19.06 5.34
#